data_0fa381dc560c2851cf642bab6b6de7d0
#
_entry.id   0fa381dc560c2851cf642bab6b6de7d0
#
_cell.length_a   1.000
_cell.length_b   1.000
_cell.length_c   1.000
_cell.angle_alpha   90.00
_cell.angle_beta   90.00
_cell.angle_gamma   90.00
#
_symmetry.space_group_name_H-M   'P 1'
#
loop_
_entity.id
_entity.type
_entity.pdbx_description
1 polymer ?
#
loop_
_entity_poly.entity_id
_entity_poly.type
_entity_poly.pdbx_seq_one_letter_code
_entity_poly.pdbx_strand_id
1 'polypeptide(L)'
;MNEHLIITLDTASGISLQAQIRQSVVEAILGHSILPGDKLPSSRALAKQLKVSRNTVILAYQALVDTGYLRPRERSGYVVSDEAPITRLVDTPGDQPPIGDDDHLVDYQDILSDNRKSQIDWDQKLVHSYSYIRPVQKPVNWREFPFPFVYGQVDDELFSHSEWRDCARQALGMRNFSTMAGDFGQHDDSMLVNYICSRSLPRRGIKARPEQILVTLGAQNALYLIAHLLINPQKRVVIENPSYPDLRDILLQRTPDIMHLDVDAGGLVLDEQVLRQTDAVFITPSHQCPTTCTMPADRRRQLLDMAKRHDFLIVEDDYEFEMNFLESPTPALKSQDRDGRVIYVGSLSKSVFPGLRLGYMVAPEPVIKQARALRHLILRHPPGHAQRTLAYFMALGHYDAQIRRLRRHLAERRRVLQKAMDGEPLLSQTASHFGGTSFWVHGPEWLDSRLLAERAMADGVLIEPGDVFFRSDAAPLNYFRLSYSAISAGHIAEGIARLAGVLHQLRP
;
A
#
# COMPACT_ATOMS: atom_id res chain seq x y z
N MET A 1 -35.48 26.57 22.87
CA MET A 1 -34.62 26.65 21.65
C MET A 1 -33.40 25.85 22.01
N ASN A 2 -33.09 24.80 21.24
CA ASN A 2 -31.89 24.01 21.55
C ASN A 2 -30.67 24.89 21.27
N GLU A 3 -29.98 25.31 22.32
CA GLU A 3 -28.75 26.12 22.27
C GLU A 3 -27.51 25.31 21.76
N HIS A 4 -27.72 24.03 21.46
CA HIS A 4 -26.64 23.09 21.16
C HIS A 4 -26.37 22.82 19.68
N LEU A 5 -27.16 23.38 18.73
CA LEU A 5 -26.89 23.21 17.30
C LEU A 5 -26.16 24.43 16.72
N ILE A 6 -24.84 24.40 16.74
CA ILE A 6 -23.98 25.42 16.11
C ILE A 6 -23.60 24.93 14.73
N ILE A 7 -24.07 25.62 13.68
CA ILE A 7 -23.71 25.35 12.30
C ILE A 7 -22.90 26.55 11.79
N THR A 8 -21.70 26.30 11.34
CA THR A 8 -20.86 27.29 10.65
C THR A 8 -20.78 26.92 9.19
N LEU A 9 -21.09 27.84 8.30
CA LEU A 9 -21.02 27.63 6.85
C LEU A 9 -19.78 28.30 6.28
N ASP A 10 -19.04 27.57 5.47
CA ASP A 10 -17.91 28.07 4.71
C ASP A 10 -18.33 28.25 3.24
N THR A 11 -18.45 29.50 2.82
CA THR A 11 -18.81 29.86 1.44
C THR A 11 -17.65 29.71 0.45
N ALA A 12 -16.41 29.58 0.96
CA ALA A 12 -15.21 29.34 0.15
C ALA A 12 -14.97 27.85 -0.10
N SER A 13 -15.60 26.95 0.68
CA SER A 13 -15.50 25.52 0.46
C SER A 13 -16.24 25.11 -0.82
N GLY A 14 -15.67 24.24 -1.65
CA GLY A 14 -16.34 23.70 -2.84
C GLY A 14 -17.55 22.80 -2.54
N ILE A 15 -18.04 22.74 -1.28
CA ILE A 15 -19.17 21.95 -0.81
C ILE A 15 -20.42 22.84 -0.81
N SER A 16 -21.54 22.34 -1.37
CA SER A 16 -22.79 23.10 -1.39
C SER A 16 -23.28 23.39 0.03
N LEU A 17 -23.88 24.58 0.25
CA LEU A 17 -24.42 24.99 1.54
C LEU A 17 -25.44 23.97 2.11
N GLN A 18 -26.22 23.33 1.23
CA GLN A 18 -27.13 22.24 1.60
C GLN A 18 -26.38 21.05 2.20
N ALA A 19 -25.26 20.64 1.58
CA ALA A 19 -24.47 19.52 2.06
C ALA A 19 -23.78 19.85 3.39
N GLN A 20 -23.29 21.06 3.58
CA GLN A 20 -22.69 21.52 4.84
C GLN A 20 -23.71 21.51 5.99
N ILE A 21 -24.93 22.01 5.76
CA ILE A 21 -26.03 21.97 6.77
C ILE A 21 -26.34 20.51 7.14
N ARG A 22 -26.47 19.64 6.15
CA ARG A 22 -26.73 18.22 6.37
C ARG A 22 -25.62 17.58 7.21
N GLN A 23 -24.37 17.80 6.84
CA GLN A 23 -23.21 17.24 7.54
C GLN A 23 -23.16 17.72 9.00
N SER A 24 -23.32 19.03 9.24
CA SER A 24 -23.29 19.58 10.61
C SER A 24 -24.42 19.01 11.49
N VAL A 25 -25.62 18.76 10.94
CA VAL A 25 -26.71 18.14 11.70
C VAL A 25 -26.38 16.68 12.01
N VAL A 26 -25.83 15.91 11.06
CA VAL A 26 -25.40 14.53 11.27
C VAL A 26 -24.30 14.46 12.33
N GLU A 27 -23.29 15.33 12.25
CA GLU A 27 -22.22 15.41 13.26
C GLU A 27 -22.75 15.74 14.65
N ALA A 28 -23.72 16.66 14.76
CA ALA A 28 -24.36 16.99 16.03
C ALA A 28 -25.16 15.81 16.61
N ILE A 29 -25.82 14.99 15.76
CA ILE A 29 -26.52 13.78 16.18
C ILE A 29 -25.51 12.71 16.61
N LEU A 30 -24.49 12.43 15.82
CA LEU A 30 -23.47 11.43 16.11
C LEU A 30 -22.61 11.80 17.32
N GLY A 31 -22.34 13.10 17.52
CA GLY A 31 -21.63 13.65 18.68
C GLY A 31 -22.50 13.86 19.92
N HIS A 32 -23.75 13.33 19.93
CA HIS A 32 -24.70 13.45 21.01
C HIS A 32 -25.00 14.88 21.47
N SER A 33 -24.71 15.90 20.66
CA SER A 33 -25.05 17.30 20.91
C SER A 33 -26.56 17.56 20.76
N ILE A 34 -27.24 16.72 19.96
CA ILE A 34 -28.70 16.64 19.83
C ILE A 34 -29.11 15.17 19.88
N LEU A 35 -30.15 14.86 20.66
CA LEU A 35 -30.58 13.50 20.98
C LEU A 35 -31.82 13.08 20.19
N PRO A 36 -32.11 11.77 20.06
CA PRO A 36 -33.37 11.27 19.53
C PRO A 36 -34.58 11.94 20.18
N GLY A 37 -35.55 12.39 19.37
CA GLY A 37 -36.72 13.14 19.85
C GLY A 37 -36.51 14.66 19.97
N ASP A 38 -35.26 15.14 19.91
CA ASP A 38 -35.00 16.59 19.97
C ASP A 38 -35.54 17.31 18.74
N LYS A 39 -36.11 18.52 19.01
CA LYS A 39 -36.65 19.36 17.90
C LYS A 39 -35.56 20.19 17.26
N LEU A 40 -35.52 20.15 15.94
CA LEU A 40 -34.69 21.05 15.17
C LEU A 40 -35.37 22.41 14.97
N PRO A 41 -34.58 23.48 14.74
CA PRO A 41 -35.13 24.77 14.35
C PRO A 41 -36.00 24.64 13.08
N SER A 42 -37.07 25.41 12.99
CA SER A 42 -37.86 25.42 11.73
C SER A 42 -36.99 25.84 10.54
N SER A 43 -37.32 25.36 9.34
CA SER A 43 -36.57 25.75 8.13
C SER A 43 -36.48 27.26 7.93
N ARG A 44 -37.48 28.00 8.40
CA ARG A 44 -37.52 29.48 8.35
C ARG A 44 -36.57 30.10 9.39
N ALA A 45 -36.53 29.53 10.61
CA ALA A 45 -35.66 30.00 11.68
C ALA A 45 -34.18 29.72 11.36
N LEU A 46 -33.85 28.51 10.91
CA LEU A 46 -32.48 28.13 10.56
C LEU A 46 -31.97 28.89 9.33
N ALA A 47 -32.81 29.10 8.34
CA ALA A 47 -32.45 29.90 7.15
C ALA A 47 -32.10 31.35 7.53
N LYS A 48 -32.85 31.95 8.47
CA LYS A 48 -32.56 33.29 9.00
C LYS A 48 -31.24 33.31 9.79
N GLN A 49 -31.03 32.33 10.63
CA GLN A 49 -29.79 32.19 11.45
C GLN A 49 -28.53 32.05 10.56
N LEU A 50 -28.60 31.19 9.56
CA LEU A 50 -27.45 30.89 8.66
C LEU A 50 -27.34 31.86 7.47
N LYS A 51 -28.28 32.80 7.32
CA LYS A 51 -28.33 33.76 6.20
C LYS A 51 -28.36 33.06 4.82
N VAL A 52 -29.08 31.95 4.72
CA VAL A 52 -29.26 31.17 3.48
C VAL A 52 -30.71 31.17 3.03
N SER A 53 -30.99 30.69 1.81
CA SER A 53 -32.36 30.53 1.36
C SER A 53 -33.12 29.49 2.17
N ARG A 54 -34.43 29.71 2.40
CA ARG A 54 -35.27 28.72 3.08
C ARG A 54 -35.28 27.38 2.31
N ASN A 55 -35.19 27.43 0.98
CA ASN A 55 -35.17 26.23 0.15
C ASN A 55 -33.92 25.39 0.38
N THR A 56 -32.76 26.02 0.61
CA THR A 56 -31.50 25.33 0.95
C THR A 56 -31.66 24.48 2.23
N VAL A 57 -32.34 25.03 3.26
CA VAL A 57 -32.58 24.32 4.52
C VAL A 57 -33.63 23.21 4.34
N ILE A 58 -34.69 23.46 3.56
CA ILE A 58 -35.71 22.45 3.29
C ILE A 58 -35.09 21.23 2.60
N LEU A 59 -34.27 21.45 1.58
CA LEU A 59 -33.58 20.37 0.85
C LEU A 59 -32.58 19.60 1.75
N ALA A 60 -31.89 20.30 2.64
CA ALA A 60 -31.01 19.66 3.64
C ALA A 60 -31.82 18.78 4.61
N TYR A 61 -32.94 19.29 5.14
CA TYR A 61 -33.78 18.54 6.06
C TYR A 61 -34.50 17.36 5.37
N GLN A 62 -34.94 17.55 4.13
CA GLN A 62 -35.53 16.46 3.35
C GLN A 62 -34.52 15.32 3.13
N ALA A 63 -33.29 15.63 2.77
CA ALA A 63 -32.24 14.63 2.65
C ALA A 63 -31.94 13.90 3.97
N LEU A 64 -32.04 14.58 5.11
CA LEU A 64 -31.91 13.96 6.42
C LEU A 64 -33.10 13.07 6.80
N VAL A 65 -34.30 13.40 6.32
CA VAL A 65 -35.47 12.51 6.45
C VAL A 65 -35.32 11.28 5.57
N ASP A 66 -34.90 11.47 4.32
CA ASP A 66 -34.69 10.37 3.37
C ASP A 66 -33.58 9.37 3.84
N THR A 67 -32.63 9.87 4.65
CA THR A 67 -31.57 9.07 5.24
C THR A 67 -31.84 8.58 6.67
N GLY A 68 -33.05 8.84 7.19
CA GLY A 68 -33.51 8.33 8.49
C GLY A 68 -33.00 9.08 9.72
N TYR A 69 -32.23 10.16 9.57
CA TYR A 69 -31.76 10.95 10.71
C TYR A 69 -32.83 11.83 11.32
N LEU A 70 -33.79 12.31 10.51
CA LEU A 70 -34.88 13.15 10.95
C LEU A 70 -36.22 12.51 10.60
N ARG A 71 -37.27 12.84 11.39
CA ARG A 71 -38.64 12.55 11.04
C ARG A 71 -39.48 13.85 11.03
N PRO A 72 -40.40 14.02 10.10
CA PRO A 72 -41.34 15.13 10.11
C PRO A 72 -42.34 14.94 11.23
N ARG A 73 -42.71 16.03 11.91
CA ARG A 73 -43.76 16.05 12.90
C ARG A 73 -44.88 16.98 12.47
N GLU A 74 -46.11 16.47 12.37
CA GLU A 74 -47.26 17.26 11.94
C GLU A 74 -47.38 18.58 12.71
N ARG A 75 -47.47 19.69 11.98
CA ARG A 75 -47.61 21.07 12.51
C ARG A 75 -46.45 21.60 13.38
N SER A 76 -45.36 20.84 13.61
CA SER A 76 -44.27 21.27 14.53
C SER A 76 -42.84 21.16 13.96
N GLY A 77 -42.63 20.84 12.66
CA GLY A 77 -41.30 20.84 12.02
C GLY A 77 -40.65 19.49 12.01
N TYR A 78 -39.35 19.41 12.32
CA TYR A 78 -38.53 18.19 12.24
C TYR A 78 -38.02 17.86 13.66
N VAL A 79 -37.88 16.56 13.92
CA VAL A 79 -37.28 16.03 15.16
C VAL A 79 -36.25 14.96 14.75
N VAL A 80 -35.22 14.76 15.60
CA VAL A 80 -34.27 13.67 15.44
C VAL A 80 -35.04 12.34 15.53
N SER A 81 -34.80 11.45 14.59
CA SER A 81 -35.46 10.14 14.55
C SER A 81 -34.97 9.25 15.69
N ASP A 82 -35.89 8.49 16.32
CA ASP A 82 -35.53 7.47 17.30
C ASP A 82 -34.79 6.29 16.66
N GLU A 83 -34.98 6.12 15.33
CA GLU A 83 -34.31 5.13 14.48
C GLU A 83 -33.11 5.71 13.73
N ALA A 84 -32.63 6.91 14.14
CA ALA A 84 -31.45 7.50 13.50
C ALA A 84 -30.30 6.48 13.50
N PRO A 85 -29.54 6.33 12.40
CA PRO A 85 -28.42 5.39 12.33
C PRO A 85 -27.27 5.87 13.23
N ILE A 86 -27.47 5.79 14.52
CA ILE A 86 -26.49 6.11 15.55
C ILE A 86 -25.80 4.79 15.91
N THR A 87 -24.60 4.56 15.32
CA THR A 87 -23.71 3.56 15.87
C THR A 87 -23.22 4.11 17.21
N ARG A 88 -23.69 3.57 18.33
CA ARG A 88 -23.14 3.88 19.65
C ARG A 88 -21.67 3.48 19.64
N LEU A 89 -20.76 4.42 19.46
CA LEU A 89 -19.42 4.27 19.95
C LEU A 89 -19.53 4.36 21.48
N VAL A 90 -19.38 3.23 22.15
CA VAL A 90 -19.38 3.15 23.61
C VAL A 90 -18.07 3.74 24.10
N ASP A 91 -18.08 5.05 24.36
CA ASP A 91 -17.03 5.71 25.12
C ASP A 91 -17.68 6.53 26.21
N THR A 92 -18.03 5.86 27.30
CA THR A 92 -17.92 6.37 28.68
C THR A 92 -18.54 5.35 29.67
N PRO A 93 -17.86 4.97 30.75
CA PRO A 93 -18.47 4.16 31.82
C PRO A 93 -19.38 5.06 32.69
N GLY A 94 -20.68 4.92 32.60
CA GLY A 94 -21.53 5.60 33.58
C GLY A 94 -23.03 5.73 33.33
N ASP A 95 -23.56 5.60 32.12
CA ASP A 95 -25.01 5.76 31.90
C ASP A 95 -25.59 4.57 31.11
N GLN A 96 -26.04 3.56 31.79
CA GLN A 96 -26.91 2.51 31.24
C GLN A 96 -28.37 2.83 31.50
N PRO A 97 -29.25 2.86 30.46
CA PRO A 97 -30.69 2.79 30.69
C PRO A 97 -31.09 1.36 31.12
N PRO A 98 -32.15 1.17 31.92
CA PRO A 98 -32.61 -0.14 32.35
C PRO A 98 -33.08 -0.94 31.12
N ILE A 99 -32.49 -2.09 30.94
CA ILE A 99 -32.84 -3.08 29.89
C ILE A 99 -34.06 -3.84 30.37
N GLY A 100 -35.15 -3.81 29.58
CA GLY A 100 -36.31 -4.67 29.79
C GLY A 100 -35.95 -6.12 29.54
N ASP A 101 -36.53 -7.02 30.36
CA ASP A 101 -36.43 -8.47 30.26
C ASP A 101 -37.02 -8.93 28.91
N ASP A 102 -36.21 -9.22 27.97
CA ASP A 102 -36.32 -10.22 26.91
C ASP A 102 -35.37 -9.80 25.73
N ASP A 103 -34.22 -10.42 25.69
CA ASP A 103 -33.58 -10.98 24.51
C ASP A 103 -32.11 -11.30 24.84
N HIS A 104 -31.66 -12.43 24.38
CA HIS A 104 -30.29 -12.93 24.49
C HIS A 104 -29.27 -12.07 23.70
N LEU A 105 -29.18 -10.78 24.00
CA LEU A 105 -28.07 -9.92 23.59
C LEU A 105 -26.89 -10.25 24.48
N VAL A 106 -25.93 -10.99 23.90
CA VAL A 106 -24.64 -11.24 24.56
C VAL A 106 -24.05 -9.88 24.93
N ASP A 107 -23.88 -9.63 26.21
CA ASP A 107 -23.27 -8.39 26.68
C ASP A 107 -21.82 -8.33 26.20
N TYR A 108 -21.54 -7.40 25.29
CA TYR A 108 -20.20 -7.18 24.77
C TYR A 108 -19.20 -6.79 25.87
N GLN A 109 -19.68 -6.25 27.00
CA GLN A 109 -18.83 -5.96 28.15
C GLN A 109 -18.45 -7.23 28.92
N ASP A 110 -19.31 -8.24 28.96
CA ASP A 110 -18.96 -9.56 29.50
C ASP A 110 -17.91 -10.28 28.65
N ILE A 111 -17.93 -10.08 27.33
CA ILE A 111 -16.88 -10.61 26.43
C ILE A 111 -15.55 -9.88 26.64
N LEU A 112 -15.56 -8.56 26.88
CA LEU A 112 -14.35 -7.76 27.09
C LEU A 112 -13.82 -7.79 28.51
N SER A 113 -14.70 -8.00 29.52
CA SER A 113 -14.32 -8.10 30.93
C SER A 113 -13.99 -9.52 31.37
N ASP A 114 -14.35 -10.52 30.57
CA ASP A 114 -13.99 -11.91 30.82
C ASP A 114 -12.49 -12.15 30.50
N ASN A 115 -11.65 -11.64 31.38
CA ASN A 115 -10.24 -11.99 31.50
C ASN A 115 -10.05 -13.46 31.95
N ARG A 116 -11.05 -14.33 31.73
CA ARG A 116 -10.87 -15.77 31.83
C ARG A 116 -9.86 -16.13 30.76
N LYS A 117 -8.66 -16.51 31.19
CA LYS A 117 -7.68 -17.19 30.34
C LYS A 117 -8.46 -18.25 29.56
N SER A 118 -8.51 -18.15 28.26
CA SER A 118 -9.12 -19.15 27.41
C SER A 118 -8.71 -20.52 27.94
N GLN A 119 -9.66 -21.41 28.23
CA GLN A 119 -9.35 -22.79 28.64
C GLN A 119 -8.74 -23.58 27.47
N ILE A 120 -8.78 -23.00 26.27
CA ILE A 120 -8.20 -23.57 25.04
C ILE A 120 -6.79 -23.03 24.88
N ASP A 121 -5.83 -23.92 24.83
CA ASP A 121 -4.47 -23.61 24.42
C ASP A 121 -4.46 -23.46 22.88
N TRP A 122 -4.58 -22.22 22.42
CA TRP A 122 -4.59 -21.90 21.00
C TRP A 122 -3.29 -22.21 20.30
N ASP A 123 -2.14 -22.12 20.99
CA ASP A 123 -0.85 -22.45 20.41
C ASP A 123 -0.76 -23.92 20.01
N GLN A 124 -1.41 -24.81 20.77
CA GLN A 124 -1.56 -26.23 20.37
C GLN A 124 -2.58 -26.47 19.26
N LYS A 125 -3.54 -25.58 19.06
CA LYS A 125 -4.58 -25.71 18.03
C LYS A 125 -4.17 -25.11 16.69
N LEU A 126 -3.30 -24.12 16.69
CA LEU A 126 -2.81 -23.49 15.47
C LEU A 126 -1.88 -24.43 14.73
N VAL A 127 -2.22 -24.77 13.49
CA VAL A 127 -1.39 -25.62 12.60
C VAL A 127 -0.13 -24.88 12.15
N HIS A 128 -0.20 -23.56 12.04
CA HIS A 128 0.89 -22.72 11.61
C HIS A 128 1.10 -21.55 12.58
N SER A 129 2.34 -21.28 12.93
CA SER A 129 2.75 -20.06 13.64
C SER A 129 3.46 -19.15 12.66
N TYR A 130 3.15 -17.85 12.71
CA TYR A 130 3.78 -16.80 11.91
C TYR A 130 4.68 -15.90 12.76
N SER A 131 5.08 -16.33 13.96
CA SER A 131 5.91 -15.57 14.90
C SER A 131 7.35 -15.35 14.38
N TYR A 132 7.76 -16.08 13.34
CA TYR A 132 9.06 -15.93 12.68
C TYR A 132 9.12 -14.72 11.72
N ILE A 133 7.98 -14.15 11.35
CA ILE A 133 7.92 -13.01 10.43
C ILE A 133 8.59 -11.79 11.05
N ARG A 134 9.56 -11.22 10.33
CA ARG A 134 10.26 -10.00 10.70
C ARG A 134 9.98 -8.89 9.68
N PRO A 135 8.82 -8.19 9.80
CA PRO A 135 8.47 -7.15 8.85
C PRO A 135 9.37 -5.93 9.03
N VAL A 136 9.59 -5.18 7.96
CA VAL A 136 10.17 -3.85 8.05
C VAL A 136 9.23 -2.97 8.86
N GLN A 137 9.66 -2.58 10.05
CA GLN A 137 8.84 -1.79 10.99
C GLN A 137 9.03 -0.30 10.77
N LYS A 138 7.94 0.45 10.90
CA LYS A 138 7.96 1.89 11.01
C LYS A 138 6.91 2.33 12.03
N PRO A 139 7.12 3.43 12.78
CA PRO A 139 6.10 3.97 13.68
C PRO A 139 4.81 4.32 12.93
N VAL A 140 3.65 4.10 13.56
CA VAL A 140 2.35 4.45 12.98
C VAL A 140 2.28 5.96 12.68
N ASN A 141 2.84 6.77 13.59
CA ASN A 141 2.92 8.22 13.51
C ASN A 141 4.18 8.72 12.76
N TRP A 142 4.73 7.97 11.82
CA TRP A 142 5.96 8.31 11.11
C TRP A 142 5.91 9.71 10.44
N ARG A 143 4.71 10.21 10.10
CA ARG A 143 4.52 11.55 9.50
C ARG A 143 4.78 12.71 10.46
N GLU A 144 4.78 12.46 11.77
CA GLU A 144 5.09 13.46 12.80
C GLU A 144 6.59 13.69 12.97
N PHE A 145 7.41 12.79 12.42
CA PHE A 145 8.86 12.91 12.47
C PHE A 145 9.37 13.90 11.41
N PRO A 146 10.28 14.82 11.78
CA PRO A 146 10.79 15.83 10.86
C PRO A 146 11.65 15.24 9.73
N PHE A 147 12.31 14.08 9.96
CA PHE A 147 13.24 13.47 9.02
C PHE A 147 12.90 12.00 8.75
N PRO A 148 11.76 11.69 8.08
CA PRO A 148 11.30 10.33 7.86
C PRO A 148 11.92 9.71 6.59
N PHE A 149 13.10 9.09 6.68
CA PHE A 149 13.70 8.34 5.58
C PHE A 149 13.07 6.94 5.43
N VAL A 150 11.72 6.88 5.42
CA VAL A 150 10.95 5.63 5.37
C VAL A 150 10.53 5.25 3.95
N TYR A 151 10.64 3.96 3.62
CA TYR A 151 10.40 3.45 2.28
C TYR A 151 8.92 3.26 1.95
N GLY A 152 8.64 3.40 0.66
CA GLY A 152 7.36 3.02 0.06
C GLY A 152 6.19 3.91 0.44
N GLN A 153 6.44 5.06 1.06
CA GLN A 153 5.43 6.05 1.37
C GLN A 153 5.40 7.14 0.29
N VAL A 154 4.25 7.74 0.11
CA VAL A 154 4.03 8.83 -0.84
C VAL A 154 4.06 10.14 -0.08
N ASP A 155 4.63 11.15 -0.70
CA ASP A 155 4.49 12.53 -0.29
C ASP A 155 3.10 13.03 -0.75
N ASP A 156 2.26 13.37 0.21
CA ASP A 156 0.87 13.78 -0.03
C ASP A 156 0.81 15.05 -0.92
N GLU A 157 1.82 15.92 -0.86
CA GLU A 157 1.90 17.13 -1.69
C GLU A 157 2.16 16.80 -3.17
N LEU A 158 2.75 15.64 -3.46
CA LEU A 158 3.03 15.21 -4.82
C LEU A 158 1.88 14.42 -5.46
N PHE A 159 0.83 14.09 -4.71
CA PHE A 159 -0.29 13.35 -5.24
C PHE A 159 -1.39 14.24 -5.83
N SER A 160 -2.00 13.81 -6.93
CA SER A 160 -3.08 14.54 -7.62
C SER A 160 -4.44 14.24 -6.99
N HIS A 161 -4.72 14.80 -5.82
CA HIS A 161 -5.95 14.53 -5.06
C HIS A 161 -7.24 14.89 -5.81
N SER A 162 -7.27 16.04 -6.53
CA SER A 162 -8.44 16.49 -7.30
C SER A 162 -8.76 15.54 -8.43
N GLU A 163 -7.76 15.19 -9.23
CA GLU A 163 -7.91 14.30 -10.38
C GLU A 163 -8.31 12.89 -9.93
N TRP A 164 -7.72 12.40 -8.84
CA TRP A 164 -8.11 11.10 -8.27
C TRP A 164 -9.56 11.09 -7.80
N ARG A 165 -9.99 12.12 -7.07
CA ARG A 165 -11.37 12.28 -6.60
C ARG A 165 -12.36 12.33 -7.75
N ASP A 166 -12.03 13.03 -8.83
CA ASP A 166 -12.90 13.13 -10.00
C ASP A 166 -13.01 11.80 -10.75
N CYS A 167 -11.89 11.06 -10.88
CA CYS A 167 -11.92 9.69 -11.40
C CYS A 167 -12.77 8.74 -10.53
N ALA A 168 -12.68 8.86 -9.20
CA ALA A 168 -13.47 8.06 -8.28
C ALA A 168 -14.97 8.36 -8.40
N ARG A 169 -15.35 9.65 -8.52
CA ARG A 169 -16.75 10.03 -8.79
C ARG A 169 -17.24 9.49 -10.13
N GLN A 170 -16.40 9.53 -11.16
CA GLN A 170 -16.76 8.98 -12.47
C GLN A 170 -16.94 7.47 -12.42
N ALA A 171 -16.10 6.76 -11.65
CA ALA A 171 -16.23 5.32 -11.43
C ALA A 171 -17.58 4.97 -10.75
N LEU A 172 -18.03 5.79 -9.80
CA LEU A 172 -19.31 5.63 -9.09
C LEU A 172 -20.55 6.06 -9.92
N GLY A 173 -20.33 6.66 -11.09
CA GLY A 173 -21.43 7.11 -11.94
C GLY A 173 -22.31 5.94 -12.43
N MET A 174 -23.63 6.20 -12.62
CA MET A 174 -24.64 5.17 -12.98
C MET A 174 -24.25 4.28 -14.16
N ARG A 175 -23.57 4.83 -15.18
CA ARG A 175 -23.14 4.06 -16.37
C ARG A 175 -22.12 2.96 -16.05
N ASN A 176 -21.36 3.12 -14.99
CA ASN A 176 -20.30 2.18 -14.58
C ASN A 176 -20.73 1.32 -13.40
N PHE A 177 -21.84 1.66 -12.73
CA PHE A 177 -22.22 1.02 -11.48
C PHE A 177 -22.37 -0.49 -11.62
N SER A 178 -23.05 -0.98 -12.64
CA SER A 178 -23.22 -2.43 -12.88
C SER A 178 -21.90 -3.17 -13.06
N THR A 179 -20.92 -2.53 -13.73
CA THR A 179 -19.58 -3.11 -13.94
C THR A 179 -18.74 -3.10 -12.66
N MET A 180 -18.94 -2.11 -11.81
CA MET A 180 -18.18 -1.92 -10.58
C MET A 180 -18.77 -2.70 -9.40
N ALA A 181 -20.11 -2.74 -9.28
CA ALA A 181 -20.82 -3.35 -8.16
C ALA A 181 -21.02 -4.86 -8.29
N GLY A 182 -20.80 -5.43 -9.49
CA GLY A 182 -21.00 -6.85 -9.73
C GLY A 182 -19.86 -7.70 -9.14
N ASP A 183 -20.22 -8.91 -8.68
CA ASP A 183 -19.26 -9.95 -8.27
C ASP A 183 -18.76 -10.73 -9.50
N PHE A 184 -17.85 -10.12 -10.24
CA PHE A 184 -17.29 -10.70 -11.47
C PHE A 184 -15.96 -11.43 -11.22
N GLY A 185 -15.97 -12.44 -10.34
CA GLY A 185 -14.76 -13.17 -9.95
C GLY A 185 -13.92 -13.73 -11.11
N GLN A 186 -14.50 -13.86 -12.31
CA GLN A 186 -13.82 -14.36 -13.50
C GLN A 186 -13.14 -13.29 -14.37
N HIS A 187 -13.45 -12.01 -14.16
CA HIS A 187 -12.93 -10.94 -15.00
C HIS A 187 -12.40 -9.78 -14.14
N ASP A 188 -11.33 -9.16 -14.61
CA ASP A 188 -10.80 -7.92 -14.07
C ASP A 188 -11.38 -6.74 -14.88
N ASP A 189 -11.20 -5.52 -14.39
CA ASP A 189 -11.67 -4.34 -15.12
C ASP A 189 -11.01 -4.24 -16.50
N SER A 190 -11.83 -4.33 -17.55
CA SER A 190 -11.36 -4.39 -18.94
C SER A 190 -10.60 -3.13 -19.36
N MET A 191 -11.00 -1.94 -18.86
CA MET A 191 -10.29 -0.69 -19.15
C MET A 191 -8.90 -0.68 -18.53
N LEU A 192 -8.77 -1.18 -17.28
CA LEU A 192 -7.48 -1.31 -16.61
C LEU A 192 -6.58 -2.32 -17.33
N VAL A 193 -7.10 -3.51 -17.63
CA VAL A 193 -6.36 -4.56 -18.35
C VAL A 193 -5.89 -4.07 -19.72
N ASN A 194 -6.76 -3.39 -20.48
CA ASN A 194 -6.42 -2.82 -21.78
C ASN A 194 -5.33 -1.75 -21.67
N TYR A 195 -5.35 -0.91 -20.63
CA TYR A 195 -4.28 0.07 -20.40
C TYR A 195 -2.95 -0.64 -20.08
N ILE A 196 -2.97 -1.65 -19.22
CA ILE A 196 -1.78 -2.45 -18.91
C ILE A 196 -1.19 -3.06 -20.18
N CYS A 197 -2.02 -3.71 -21.01
CA CYS A 197 -1.60 -4.31 -22.29
C CYS A 197 -1.01 -3.29 -23.26
N SER A 198 -1.68 -2.14 -23.43
CA SER A 198 -1.38 -1.21 -24.52
C SER A 198 -0.38 -0.11 -24.15
N ARG A 199 -0.15 0.13 -22.84
CA ARG A 199 0.70 1.22 -22.34
C ARG A 199 1.77 0.78 -21.36
N SER A 200 1.38 0.09 -20.26
CA SER A 200 2.34 -0.26 -19.21
C SER A 200 3.35 -1.31 -19.67
N LEU A 201 2.89 -2.42 -20.20
CA LEU A 201 3.75 -3.52 -20.65
C LEU A 201 4.66 -3.15 -21.83
N PRO A 202 4.21 -2.41 -22.88
CA PRO A 202 5.10 -1.97 -23.95
C PRO A 202 6.27 -1.08 -23.48
N ARG A 203 6.09 -0.27 -22.42
CA ARG A 203 7.18 0.51 -21.82
C ARG A 203 8.28 -0.38 -21.21
N ARG A 204 7.96 -1.64 -20.93
CA ARG A 204 8.88 -2.66 -20.44
C ARG A 204 9.35 -3.62 -21.54
N GLY A 205 8.95 -3.38 -22.80
CA GLY A 205 9.24 -4.26 -23.94
C GLY A 205 8.41 -5.54 -23.95
N ILE A 206 7.41 -5.68 -23.06
CA ILE A 206 6.56 -6.87 -22.96
C ILE A 206 5.34 -6.73 -23.87
N LYS A 207 5.05 -7.80 -24.62
CA LYS A 207 3.80 -7.95 -25.37
C LYS A 207 2.98 -9.06 -24.73
N ALA A 208 1.75 -8.75 -24.34
CA ALA A 208 0.83 -9.72 -23.76
C ALA A 208 -0.61 -9.47 -24.23
N ARG A 209 -1.43 -10.51 -24.21
CA ARG A 209 -2.88 -10.43 -24.46
C ARG A 209 -3.61 -10.29 -23.12
N PRO A 210 -4.86 -9.79 -23.09
CA PRO A 210 -5.65 -9.68 -21.85
C PRO A 210 -5.74 -10.98 -21.05
N GLU A 211 -5.83 -12.13 -21.74
CA GLU A 211 -5.94 -13.47 -21.12
C GLU A 211 -4.66 -13.88 -20.38
N GLN A 212 -3.56 -13.22 -20.65
CA GLN A 212 -2.26 -13.42 -20.00
C GLN A 212 -2.02 -12.50 -18.81
N ILE A 213 -3.03 -11.70 -18.40
CA ILE A 213 -2.94 -10.74 -17.31
C ILE A 213 -3.95 -11.09 -16.21
N LEU A 214 -3.48 -10.99 -14.97
CA LEU A 214 -4.31 -11.06 -13.78
C LEU A 214 -4.05 -9.83 -12.91
N VAL A 215 -5.09 -9.05 -12.61
CA VAL A 215 -5.01 -7.98 -11.62
C VAL A 215 -4.99 -8.59 -10.21
N THR A 216 -4.11 -8.08 -9.34
CA THR A 216 -3.89 -8.59 -7.99
C THR A 216 -3.98 -7.49 -6.93
N LEU A 217 -4.07 -7.85 -5.65
CA LEU A 217 -3.96 -6.91 -4.53
C LEU A 217 -2.48 -6.53 -4.26
N GLY A 218 -1.86 -5.89 -5.25
CA GLY A 218 -0.44 -5.54 -5.25
C GLY A 218 0.47 -6.72 -5.63
N ALA A 219 1.77 -6.44 -5.76
CA ALA A 219 2.79 -7.44 -6.13
C ALA A 219 2.86 -8.60 -5.12
N GLN A 220 2.77 -8.31 -3.82
CA GLN A 220 2.82 -9.34 -2.77
C GLN A 220 1.74 -10.42 -2.93
N ASN A 221 0.50 -10.04 -3.30
CA ASN A 221 -0.55 -11.01 -3.60
C ASN A 221 -0.23 -11.83 -4.87
N ALA A 222 0.37 -11.23 -5.90
CA ALA A 222 0.84 -11.96 -7.06
C ALA A 222 1.91 -13.00 -6.69
N LEU A 223 2.91 -12.62 -5.91
CA LEU A 223 3.96 -13.52 -5.42
C LEU A 223 3.38 -14.66 -4.58
N TYR A 224 2.40 -14.37 -3.72
CA TYR A 224 1.69 -15.38 -2.94
C TYR A 224 0.96 -16.40 -3.85
N LEU A 225 0.21 -15.92 -4.85
CA LEU A 225 -0.47 -16.80 -5.81
C LEU A 225 0.52 -17.68 -6.59
N ILE A 226 1.62 -17.09 -7.06
CA ILE A 226 2.68 -17.81 -7.80
C ILE A 226 3.31 -18.89 -6.92
N ALA A 227 3.67 -18.55 -5.69
CA ALA A 227 4.25 -19.51 -4.76
C ALA A 227 3.29 -20.69 -4.48
N HIS A 228 1.99 -20.41 -4.30
CA HIS A 228 0.99 -21.44 -4.04
C HIS A 228 0.71 -22.34 -5.25
N LEU A 229 0.84 -21.84 -6.47
CA LEU A 229 0.60 -22.60 -7.69
C LEU A 229 1.80 -23.45 -8.11
N LEU A 230 3.01 -22.96 -7.89
CA LEU A 230 4.21 -23.54 -8.49
C LEU A 230 5.11 -24.25 -7.48
N ILE A 231 5.00 -23.92 -6.18
CA ILE A 231 5.93 -24.41 -5.16
C ILE A 231 5.20 -25.34 -4.19
N ASN A 232 5.84 -26.45 -3.88
CA ASN A 232 5.45 -27.43 -2.88
C ASN A 232 6.69 -27.87 -2.07
N PRO A 233 6.56 -28.68 -1.01
CA PRO A 233 7.69 -29.07 -0.15
C PRO A 233 8.85 -29.79 -0.85
N GLN A 234 8.65 -30.34 -2.05
CA GLN A 234 9.68 -31.05 -2.82
C GLN A 234 10.42 -30.13 -3.82
N LYS A 235 9.95 -28.88 -3.96
CA LYS A 235 10.51 -27.93 -4.91
C LYS A 235 11.58 -27.06 -4.27
N ARG A 236 12.72 -26.94 -4.95
CA ARG A 236 13.81 -26.04 -4.57
C ARG A 236 13.62 -24.69 -5.25
N VAL A 237 13.71 -23.63 -4.47
CA VAL A 237 13.64 -22.25 -4.97
C VAL A 237 14.92 -21.50 -4.65
N VAL A 238 15.25 -20.55 -5.52
CA VAL A 238 16.36 -19.61 -5.32
C VAL A 238 15.77 -18.22 -5.15
N ILE A 239 16.27 -17.49 -4.16
CA ILE A 239 16.05 -16.05 -3.96
C ILE A 239 17.38 -15.31 -3.81
N GLU A 240 17.33 -14.01 -4.01
CA GLU A 240 18.46 -13.09 -3.78
C GLU A 240 18.81 -12.98 -2.29
N ASN A 241 20.06 -12.66 -1.94
CA ASN A 241 20.52 -12.35 -0.59
C ASN A 241 21.41 -11.10 -0.62
N PRO A 242 20.91 -9.93 -0.12
CA PRO A 242 19.61 -9.72 0.52
C PRO A 242 18.45 -9.72 -0.45
N SER A 243 17.20 -9.87 0.08
CA SER A 243 15.96 -9.90 -0.71
C SER A 243 14.77 -9.33 0.05
N TYR A 244 13.63 -9.20 -0.64
CA TYR A 244 12.35 -8.79 -0.04
C TYR A 244 11.91 -9.77 1.07
N PRO A 245 11.77 -9.33 2.34
CA PRO A 245 11.50 -10.24 3.46
C PRO A 245 10.19 -11.03 3.29
N ASP A 246 9.10 -10.35 2.89
CA ASP A 246 7.81 -11.01 2.75
C ASP A 246 7.81 -12.10 1.66
N LEU A 247 8.63 -11.97 0.62
CA LEU A 247 8.81 -13.04 -0.39
C LEU A 247 9.39 -14.30 0.26
N ARG A 248 10.46 -14.15 1.06
CA ARG A 248 11.06 -15.28 1.81
C ARG A 248 10.02 -15.94 2.68
N ASP A 249 9.25 -15.14 3.43
CA ASP A 249 8.26 -15.64 4.38
C ASP A 249 7.06 -16.32 3.68
N ILE A 250 6.67 -15.86 2.49
CA ILE A 250 5.70 -16.52 1.61
C ILE A 250 6.22 -17.88 1.14
N LEU A 251 7.47 -17.94 0.69
CA LEU A 251 8.07 -19.18 0.18
C LEU A 251 8.28 -20.23 1.28
N LEU A 252 8.64 -19.80 2.50
CA LEU A 252 8.78 -20.67 3.66
C LEU A 252 7.48 -21.41 4.02
N GLN A 253 6.33 -20.85 3.67
CA GLN A 253 5.03 -21.56 3.82
C GLN A 253 4.87 -22.71 2.84
N ARG A 254 5.66 -22.75 1.78
CA ARG A 254 5.50 -23.72 0.67
C ARG A 254 6.60 -24.76 0.61
N THR A 255 7.84 -24.36 0.88
CA THR A 255 9.00 -25.25 0.85
C THR A 255 10.04 -24.83 1.91
N PRO A 256 10.70 -25.80 2.55
CA PRO A 256 11.87 -25.51 3.38
C PRO A 256 13.16 -25.33 2.55
N ASP A 257 13.16 -25.76 1.27
CA ASP A 257 14.34 -25.78 0.41
C ASP A 257 14.49 -24.47 -0.36
N ILE A 258 14.85 -23.40 0.39
CA ILE A 258 15.13 -22.06 -0.14
C ILE A 258 16.63 -21.83 -0.14
N MET A 259 17.20 -21.73 -1.33
CA MET A 259 18.59 -21.36 -1.55
C MET A 259 18.73 -19.85 -1.71
N HIS A 260 19.71 -19.29 -1.04
CA HIS A 260 20.02 -17.86 -1.08
C HIS A 260 21.30 -17.67 -1.91
N LEU A 261 21.23 -16.93 -3.01
CA LEU A 261 22.38 -16.54 -3.79
C LEU A 261 22.70 -15.06 -3.55
N ASP A 262 23.96 -14.75 -3.41
CA ASP A 262 24.42 -13.40 -3.13
C ASP A 262 24.14 -12.43 -4.28
N VAL A 263 24.07 -11.16 -3.92
CA VAL A 263 23.87 -10.03 -4.82
C VAL A 263 25.16 -9.19 -4.86
N ASP A 264 25.67 -8.97 -6.05
CA ASP A 264 26.75 -8.02 -6.29
C ASP A 264 26.24 -6.72 -6.95
N ALA A 265 27.14 -5.88 -7.46
CA ALA A 265 26.79 -4.64 -8.16
C ALA A 265 25.94 -4.88 -9.44
N GLY A 266 25.94 -6.09 -9.98
CA GLY A 266 25.13 -6.52 -11.14
C GLY A 266 23.90 -7.34 -10.75
N GLY A 267 23.45 -7.35 -9.48
CA GLY A 267 22.32 -8.14 -9.02
C GLY A 267 22.71 -9.59 -8.69
N LEU A 268 21.76 -10.52 -8.82
CA LEU A 268 21.97 -11.93 -8.47
C LEU A 268 23.24 -12.51 -9.12
N VAL A 269 24.13 -13.07 -8.29
CA VAL A 269 25.32 -13.83 -8.75
C VAL A 269 24.84 -15.21 -9.23
N LEU A 270 25.16 -15.56 -10.48
CA LEU A 270 24.73 -16.81 -11.08
C LEU A 270 25.66 -17.95 -10.70
N ASP A 271 25.18 -18.87 -9.88
CA ASP A 271 25.86 -20.14 -9.53
C ASP A 271 25.17 -21.28 -10.31
N GLU A 272 25.82 -21.78 -11.36
CA GLU A 272 25.24 -22.83 -12.19
C GLU A 272 25.10 -24.16 -11.44
N GLN A 273 25.91 -24.45 -10.41
CA GLN A 273 25.78 -25.66 -9.62
C GLN A 273 24.51 -25.66 -8.76
N VAL A 274 24.12 -24.50 -8.26
CA VAL A 274 22.87 -24.30 -7.53
C VAL A 274 21.70 -24.27 -8.52
N LEU A 275 21.79 -23.47 -9.59
CA LEU A 275 20.70 -23.23 -10.54
C LEU A 275 20.26 -24.50 -11.29
N ARG A 276 21.18 -25.44 -11.59
CA ARG A 276 20.83 -26.73 -12.24
C ARG A 276 19.92 -27.64 -11.41
N GLN A 277 19.80 -27.39 -10.11
CA GLN A 277 18.97 -28.18 -9.19
C GLN A 277 17.74 -27.38 -8.71
N THR A 278 17.45 -26.26 -9.33
CA THR A 278 16.42 -25.31 -8.90
C THR A 278 15.20 -25.45 -9.77
N ASP A 279 14.00 -25.34 -9.19
CA ASP A 279 12.72 -25.37 -9.91
C ASP A 279 12.25 -23.95 -10.26
N ALA A 280 12.53 -22.96 -9.39
CA ALA A 280 12.16 -21.56 -9.64
C ALA A 280 13.14 -20.57 -9.00
N VAL A 281 13.38 -19.45 -9.68
CA VAL A 281 14.21 -18.35 -9.24
C VAL A 281 13.35 -17.11 -9.11
N PHE A 282 13.35 -16.45 -7.96
CA PHE A 282 12.63 -15.20 -7.72
C PHE A 282 13.63 -14.05 -7.63
N ILE A 283 13.48 -13.04 -8.49
CA ILE A 283 14.45 -11.94 -8.62
C ILE A 283 13.80 -10.59 -8.87
N THR A 284 14.55 -9.54 -8.57
CA THR A 284 14.21 -8.13 -8.83
C THR A 284 15.23 -7.48 -9.77
N PRO A 285 15.32 -7.89 -11.05
CA PRO A 285 16.49 -7.63 -11.92
C PRO A 285 16.57 -6.19 -12.40
N SER A 286 15.49 -5.43 -12.36
CA SER A 286 15.47 -4.03 -12.81
C SER A 286 15.87 -3.07 -11.71
N HIS A 287 15.53 -3.40 -10.46
CA HIS A 287 15.81 -2.62 -9.27
C HIS A 287 15.82 -3.57 -8.08
N GLN A 288 16.98 -4.13 -7.79
CA GLN A 288 17.13 -5.17 -6.76
C GLN A 288 16.68 -4.65 -5.39
N CYS A 289 15.89 -5.44 -4.72
CA CYS A 289 15.39 -5.12 -3.37
C CYS A 289 16.23 -5.84 -2.31
N PRO A 290 16.96 -5.12 -1.43
CA PRO A 290 16.93 -3.67 -1.23
C PRO A 290 18.12 -2.91 -1.84
N THR A 291 19.08 -3.59 -2.50
CA THR A 291 20.39 -3.02 -2.87
C THR A 291 20.32 -1.97 -3.98
N THR A 292 19.19 -1.88 -4.68
CA THR A 292 18.96 -0.96 -5.80
C THR A 292 19.81 -1.21 -7.06
N CYS A 293 20.55 -2.31 -7.10
CA CYS A 293 21.33 -2.72 -8.27
C CYS A 293 20.44 -3.06 -9.46
N THR A 294 20.98 -2.90 -10.66
CA THR A 294 20.32 -3.31 -11.91
C THR A 294 21.10 -4.43 -12.57
N MET A 295 20.44 -5.54 -12.89
CA MET A 295 21.06 -6.67 -13.57
C MET A 295 21.40 -6.29 -15.01
N PRO A 296 22.67 -6.38 -15.46
CA PRO A 296 23.09 -6.03 -16.80
C PRO A 296 22.58 -7.02 -17.85
N ALA A 297 22.52 -6.58 -19.10
CA ALA A 297 21.90 -7.33 -20.19
C ALA A 297 22.56 -8.69 -20.50
N ASP A 298 23.86 -8.81 -20.31
CA ASP A 298 24.60 -10.08 -20.47
C ASP A 298 24.21 -11.09 -19.39
N ARG A 299 24.13 -10.68 -18.12
CA ARG A 299 23.71 -11.55 -17.02
C ARG A 299 22.25 -11.98 -17.16
N ARG A 300 21.36 -11.09 -17.66
CA ARG A 300 19.97 -11.45 -18.00
C ARG A 300 19.90 -12.55 -19.07
N ARG A 301 20.70 -12.44 -20.13
CA ARG A 301 20.79 -13.49 -21.15
C ARG A 301 21.30 -14.81 -20.58
N GLN A 302 22.38 -14.77 -19.79
CA GLN A 302 22.92 -15.96 -19.13
C GLN A 302 21.88 -16.66 -18.27
N LEU A 303 21.13 -15.91 -17.46
CA LEU A 303 20.07 -16.47 -16.62
C LEU A 303 18.96 -17.13 -17.44
N LEU A 304 18.51 -16.50 -18.53
CA LEU A 304 17.51 -17.09 -19.43
C LEU A 304 18.04 -18.36 -20.13
N ASP A 305 19.30 -18.37 -20.55
CA ASP A 305 19.94 -19.55 -21.16
C ASP A 305 20.09 -20.70 -20.16
N MET A 306 20.43 -20.40 -18.89
CA MET A 306 20.46 -21.37 -17.81
C MET A 306 19.05 -21.90 -17.49
N ALA A 307 18.04 -21.02 -17.45
CA ALA A 307 16.66 -21.42 -17.21
C ALA A 307 16.15 -22.40 -18.29
N LYS A 308 16.52 -22.15 -19.55
CA LYS A 308 16.23 -23.07 -20.65
C LYS A 308 16.98 -24.40 -20.53
N ARG A 309 18.27 -24.36 -20.22
CA ARG A 309 19.15 -25.53 -20.15
C ARG A 309 18.80 -26.45 -18.99
N HIS A 310 18.44 -25.88 -17.85
CA HIS A 310 18.22 -26.61 -16.59
C HIS A 310 16.74 -26.71 -16.20
N ASP A 311 15.83 -26.22 -17.04
CA ASP A 311 14.37 -26.36 -16.91
C ASP A 311 13.77 -25.72 -15.66
N PHE A 312 14.26 -24.56 -15.22
CA PHE A 312 13.65 -23.83 -14.13
C PHE A 312 12.82 -22.61 -14.62
N LEU A 313 11.92 -22.14 -13.76
CA LEU A 313 11.11 -20.94 -13.98
C LEU A 313 11.77 -19.72 -13.36
N ILE A 314 11.45 -18.53 -13.88
CA ILE A 314 11.88 -17.25 -13.32
C ILE A 314 10.65 -16.43 -12.97
N VAL A 315 10.63 -15.88 -11.77
CA VAL A 315 9.64 -14.89 -11.31
C VAL A 315 10.35 -13.55 -11.21
N GLU A 316 10.01 -12.64 -12.14
CA GLU A 316 10.53 -11.28 -12.17
C GLU A 316 9.58 -10.35 -11.43
N ASP A 317 9.98 -9.83 -10.26
CA ASP A 317 9.25 -8.78 -9.54
C ASP A 317 9.80 -7.40 -9.92
N ASP A 318 8.99 -6.66 -10.66
CA ASP A 318 9.33 -5.34 -11.21
C ASP A 318 8.52 -4.24 -10.49
N TYR A 319 8.69 -4.17 -9.20
CA TYR A 319 7.84 -3.44 -8.26
C TYR A 319 7.94 -1.89 -8.35
N GLU A 320 8.99 -1.34 -8.98
CA GLU A 320 9.27 0.12 -8.96
C GLU A 320 9.73 0.67 -10.32
N PHE A 321 9.42 0.00 -11.43
CA PHE A 321 9.96 0.35 -12.74
C PHE A 321 9.65 1.79 -13.20
N GLU A 322 8.54 2.38 -12.76
CA GLU A 322 8.19 3.76 -13.09
C GLU A 322 9.16 4.79 -12.50
N MET A 323 9.88 4.44 -11.44
CA MET A 323 10.80 5.34 -10.75
C MET A 323 12.22 5.33 -11.34
N ASN A 324 12.38 4.85 -12.56
CA ASN A 324 13.61 5.02 -13.32
C ASN A 324 13.70 6.45 -13.88
N PHE A 325 14.73 7.20 -13.47
CA PHE A 325 14.94 8.59 -13.91
C PHE A 325 16.41 8.96 -14.13
N LEU A 326 17.35 8.03 -13.94
CA LEU A 326 18.80 8.28 -14.15
C LEU A 326 19.23 7.91 -15.56
N GLU A 327 18.79 6.76 -16.05
CA GLU A 327 19.16 6.25 -17.37
C GLU A 327 17.92 5.82 -18.17
N SER A 328 18.11 5.47 -19.43
CA SER A 328 17.04 4.88 -20.23
C SER A 328 16.61 3.54 -19.62
N PRO A 329 15.30 3.28 -19.47
CA PRO A 329 14.81 2.05 -18.87
C PRO A 329 15.31 0.82 -19.60
N THR A 330 15.99 -0.08 -18.89
CA THR A 330 16.32 -1.41 -19.41
C THR A 330 15.02 -2.20 -19.61
N PRO A 331 14.81 -2.87 -20.77
CA PRO A 331 13.65 -3.73 -20.95
C PRO A 331 13.57 -4.81 -19.87
N ALA A 332 12.36 -5.23 -19.50
CA ALA A 332 12.15 -6.30 -18.52
C ALA A 332 12.81 -7.60 -18.98
N LEU A 333 13.20 -8.47 -18.04
CA LEU A 333 13.71 -9.81 -18.36
C LEU A 333 12.67 -10.61 -19.18
N LYS A 334 11.39 -10.51 -18.78
CA LYS A 334 10.24 -11.07 -19.51
C LYS A 334 10.20 -10.70 -20.98
N SER A 335 10.65 -9.51 -21.35
CA SER A 335 10.66 -9.07 -22.76
C SER A 335 11.60 -9.88 -23.65
N GLN A 336 12.61 -10.53 -23.06
CA GLN A 336 13.61 -11.35 -23.74
C GLN A 336 13.29 -12.85 -23.66
N ASP A 337 12.27 -13.22 -22.88
CA ASP A 337 11.82 -14.60 -22.69
C ASP A 337 11.10 -15.13 -23.93
N ARG A 338 11.75 -16.03 -24.66
CA ARG A 338 11.22 -16.68 -25.87
C ARG A 338 10.60 -18.06 -25.59
N ASP A 339 10.91 -18.62 -24.42
CA ASP A 339 10.53 -20.00 -24.05
C ASP A 339 9.33 -20.03 -23.10
N GLY A 340 8.80 -18.86 -22.69
CA GLY A 340 7.63 -18.75 -21.78
C GLY A 340 7.93 -19.08 -20.32
N ARG A 341 9.21 -18.99 -19.91
CA ARG A 341 9.68 -19.38 -18.57
C ARG A 341 9.62 -18.27 -17.52
N VAL A 342 9.42 -17.03 -17.95
CA VAL A 342 9.37 -15.88 -17.04
C VAL A 342 7.93 -15.52 -16.72
N ILE A 343 7.60 -15.48 -15.43
CA ILE A 343 6.37 -14.87 -14.89
C ILE A 343 6.75 -13.47 -14.41
N TYR A 344 6.02 -12.46 -14.89
CA TYR A 344 6.28 -11.08 -14.57
C TYR A 344 5.26 -10.56 -13.58
N VAL A 345 5.72 -9.83 -12.57
CA VAL A 345 4.91 -9.17 -11.55
C VAL A 345 5.14 -7.67 -11.61
N GLY A 346 4.06 -6.90 -11.75
CA GLY A 346 4.09 -5.44 -11.74
C GLY A 346 3.30 -4.86 -10.56
N SER A 347 3.79 -3.76 -10.02
CA SER A 347 3.13 -3.04 -8.92
C SER A 347 2.62 -1.68 -9.39
N LEU A 348 1.41 -1.30 -8.99
CA LEU A 348 0.83 0.03 -9.21
C LEU A 348 0.79 0.86 -7.90
N SER A 349 1.08 0.20 -6.77
CA SER A 349 1.04 0.83 -5.45
C SER A 349 2.18 1.83 -5.21
N LYS A 350 3.34 1.65 -5.87
CA LYS A 350 4.49 2.55 -5.69
C LYS A 350 4.38 3.82 -6.52
N SER A 351 3.66 3.75 -7.64
CA SER A 351 3.48 4.85 -8.58
C SER A 351 2.25 5.72 -8.29
N VAL A 352 1.28 5.18 -7.53
CA VAL A 352 0.07 5.91 -7.12
C VAL A 352 0.11 6.18 -5.61
N PHE A 353 -0.26 5.22 -4.79
CA PHE A 353 -0.05 5.23 -3.33
C PHE A 353 -0.15 3.80 -2.76
N PRO A 354 0.56 3.51 -1.65
CA PRO A 354 0.63 2.14 -1.10
C PRO A 354 -0.73 1.54 -0.73
N GLY A 355 -1.64 2.34 -0.20
CA GLY A 355 -2.99 1.93 0.20
C GLY A 355 -3.91 1.54 -0.95
N LEU A 356 -3.57 1.83 -2.21
CA LEU A 356 -4.33 1.42 -3.38
C LEU A 356 -4.41 -0.10 -3.51
N ARG A 357 -3.33 -0.80 -3.14
CA ARG A 357 -3.24 -2.25 -3.17
C ARG A 357 -3.64 -2.87 -4.53
N LEU A 358 -3.15 -2.32 -5.63
CA LEU A 358 -3.29 -2.89 -6.96
C LEU A 358 -1.93 -3.21 -7.58
N GLY A 359 -1.88 -4.35 -8.25
CA GLY A 359 -0.77 -4.83 -9.05
C GLY A 359 -1.29 -5.79 -10.11
N TYR A 360 -0.40 -6.44 -10.81
CA TYR A 360 -0.77 -7.43 -11.82
C TYR A 360 0.36 -8.44 -12.03
N MET A 361 -0.01 -9.62 -12.52
CA MET A 361 0.92 -10.61 -13.02
C MET A 361 0.69 -10.86 -14.50
N VAL A 362 1.77 -11.19 -15.21
CA VAL A 362 1.76 -11.59 -16.62
C VAL A 362 2.39 -12.98 -16.75
N ALA A 363 1.62 -13.94 -17.23
CA ALA A 363 2.04 -15.33 -17.35
C ALA A 363 1.33 -16.00 -18.54
N PRO A 364 1.74 -17.22 -18.97
CA PRO A 364 0.96 -18.00 -19.90
C PRO A 364 -0.50 -18.18 -19.45
N GLU A 365 -1.44 -18.22 -20.38
CA GLU A 365 -2.87 -18.29 -20.12
C GLU A 365 -3.28 -19.43 -19.16
N PRO A 366 -2.72 -20.67 -19.26
CA PRO A 366 -3.03 -21.73 -18.30
C PRO A 366 -2.66 -21.35 -16.84
N VAL A 367 -1.56 -20.65 -16.64
CA VAL A 367 -1.13 -20.17 -15.30
C VAL A 367 -2.10 -19.10 -14.79
N ILE A 368 -2.47 -18.14 -15.65
CA ILE A 368 -3.44 -17.09 -15.30
C ILE A 368 -4.80 -17.67 -14.92
N LYS A 369 -5.25 -18.70 -15.64
CA LYS A 369 -6.52 -19.39 -15.33
C LYS A 369 -6.49 -20.00 -13.93
N GLN A 370 -5.41 -20.70 -13.57
CA GLN A 370 -5.26 -21.29 -12.24
C GLN A 370 -5.07 -20.21 -11.16
N ALA A 371 -4.28 -19.17 -11.43
CA ALA A 371 -4.10 -18.05 -10.51
C ALA A 371 -5.40 -17.29 -10.24
N ARG A 372 -6.25 -17.12 -11.26
CA ARG A 372 -7.58 -16.53 -11.11
C ARG A 372 -8.50 -17.39 -10.24
N ALA A 373 -8.49 -18.70 -10.44
CA ALA A 373 -9.25 -19.63 -9.62
C ALA A 373 -8.77 -19.61 -8.15
N LEU A 374 -7.46 -19.63 -7.90
CA LEU A 374 -6.91 -19.53 -6.56
C LEU A 374 -7.24 -18.17 -5.91
N ARG A 375 -7.06 -17.07 -6.64
CA ARG A 375 -7.44 -15.73 -6.17
C ARG A 375 -8.90 -15.65 -5.78
N HIS A 376 -9.79 -16.28 -6.58
CA HIS A 376 -11.22 -16.35 -6.28
C HIS A 376 -11.51 -16.99 -4.92
N LEU A 377 -10.80 -18.05 -4.56
CA LEU A 377 -10.96 -18.72 -3.25
C LEU A 377 -10.49 -17.85 -2.07
N ILE A 378 -9.54 -16.92 -2.31
CA ILE A 378 -8.96 -16.09 -1.26
C ILE A 378 -9.76 -14.78 -1.06
N LEU A 379 -10.11 -14.10 -2.15
CA LEU A 379 -10.67 -12.74 -2.11
C LEU A 379 -11.66 -12.43 -3.25
N ARG A 380 -12.05 -13.44 -4.02
CA ARG A 380 -12.85 -13.32 -5.26
C ARG A 380 -12.14 -12.49 -6.33
N HIS A 381 -12.14 -11.17 -6.19
CA HIS A 381 -11.43 -10.23 -7.08
C HIS A 381 -11.01 -8.97 -6.32
N PRO A 382 -10.00 -8.23 -6.77
CA PRO A 382 -9.71 -6.91 -6.23
C PRO A 382 -10.91 -5.96 -6.37
N PRO A 383 -11.10 -5.00 -5.46
CA PRO A 383 -12.26 -4.11 -5.46
C PRO A 383 -12.48 -3.41 -6.81
N GLY A 384 -13.68 -3.60 -7.40
CA GLY A 384 -14.02 -3.06 -8.72
C GLY A 384 -13.94 -1.54 -8.79
N HIS A 385 -14.34 -0.85 -7.71
CA HIS A 385 -14.20 0.61 -7.62
C HIS A 385 -12.75 1.07 -7.74
N ALA A 386 -11.81 0.42 -7.03
CA ALA A 386 -10.39 0.76 -7.10
C ALA A 386 -9.81 0.53 -8.50
N GLN A 387 -10.16 -0.60 -9.14
CA GLN A 387 -9.74 -0.90 -10.51
C GLN A 387 -10.26 0.15 -11.50
N ARG A 388 -11.56 0.48 -11.46
CA ARG A 388 -12.18 1.43 -12.37
C ARG A 388 -11.68 2.86 -12.13
N THR A 389 -11.49 3.29 -10.89
CA THR A 389 -10.91 4.60 -10.57
C THR A 389 -9.51 4.73 -11.17
N LEU A 390 -8.66 3.71 -10.94
CA LEU A 390 -7.32 3.70 -11.51
C LEU A 390 -7.34 3.67 -13.04
N ALA A 391 -8.25 2.90 -13.64
CA ALA A 391 -8.41 2.86 -15.10
C ALA A 391 -8.73 4.25 -15.68
N TYR A 392 -9.61 5.01 -15.06
CA TYR A 392 -9.88 6.40 -15.46
C TYR A 392 -8.67 7.30 -15.25
N PHE A 393 -8.00 7.21 -14.09
CA PHE A 393 -6.81 7.98 -13.78
C PHE A 393 -5.69 7.77 -14.82
N MET A 394 -5.56 6.54 -15.29
CA MET A 394 -4.62 6.18 -16.36
C MET A 394 -5.10 6.65 -17.74
N ALA A 395 -6.34 6.35 -18.10
CA ALA A 395 -6.88 6.64 -19.43
C ALA A 395 -6.96 8.15 -19.73
N LEU A 396 -7.22 8.97 -18.70
CA LEU A 396 -7.26 10.43 -18.81
C LEU A 396 -5.86 11.08 -18.77
N GLY A 397 -4.78 10.30 -18.63
CA GLY A 397 -3.40 10.79 -18.66
C GLY A 397 -2.89 11.33 -17.31
N HIS A 398 -3.70 11.30 -16.27
CA HIS A 398 -3.30 11.77 -14.93
C HIS A 398 -2.17 10.93 -14.34
N TYR A 399 -2.20 9.62 -14.58
CA TYR A 399 -1.12 8.71 -14.19
C TYR A 399 0.23 9.10 -14.78
N ASP A 400 0.29 9.35 -16.08
CA ASP A 400 1.52 9.75 -16.75
C ASP A 400 2.04 11.12 -16.27
N ALA A 401 1.13 12.04 -15.98
CA ALA A 401 1.47 13.33 -15.37
C ALA A 401 2.04 13.16 -13.96
N GLN A 402 1.43 12.27 -13.15
CA GLN A 402 1.89 11.89 -11.82
C GLN A 402 3.32 11.31 -11.86
N ILE A 403 3.58 10.35 -12.74
CA ILE A 403 4.90 9.73 -12.89
C ILE A 403 5.97 10.77 -13.28
N ARG A 404 5.68 11.67 -14.23
CA ARG A 404 6.62 12.73 -14.61
C ARG A 404 6.94 13.66 -13.43
N ARG A 405 5.93 14.02 -12.63
CA ARG A 405 6.10 14.85 -11.43
C ARG A 405 6.95 14.13 -10.39
N LEU A 406 6.63 12.88 -10.05
CA LEU A 406 7.38 12.07 -9.10
C LEU A 406 8.85 11.94 -9.51
N ARG A 407 9.14 11.57 -10.75
CA ARG A 407 10.52 11.42 -11.26
C ARG A 407 11.34 12.70 -11.07
N ARG A 408 10.76 13.87 -11.37
CA ARG A 408 11.45 15.15 -11.21
C ARG A 408 11.81 15.43 -9.75
N HIS A 409 10.86 15.26 -8.83
CA HIS A 409 11.10 15.50 -7.40
C HIS A 409 12.04 14.45 -6.79
N LEU A 410 11.91 13.19 -7.18
CA LEU A 410 12.80 12.14 -6.71
C LEU A 410 14.23 12.34 -7.21
N ALA A 411 14.42 12.79 -8.44
CA ALA A 411 15.76 13.13 -8.97
C ALA A 411 16.41 14.26 -8.17
N GLU A 412 15.64 15.31 -7.82
CA GLU A 412 16.10 16.40 -6.96
C GLU A 412 16.48 15.90 -5.57
N ARG A 413 15.58 15.17 -4.90
CA ARG A 413 15.79 14.61 -3.55
C ARG A 413 16.99 13.68 -3.51
N ARG A 414 17.13 12.81 -4.52
CA ARG A 414 18.30 11.94 -4.67
C ARG A 414 19.59 12.74 -4.72
N ARG A 415 19.64 13.81 -5.54
CA ARG A 415 20.83 14.67 -5.66
C ARG A 415 21.18 15.34 -4.33
N VAL A 416 20.17 15.84 -3.58
CA VAL A 416 20.39 16.43 -2.25
C VAL A 416 20.90 15.39 -1.26
N LEU A 417 20.29 14.21 -1.24
CA LEU A 417 20.71 13.11 -0.36
C LEU A 417 22.12 12.64 -0.68
N GLN A 418 22.45 12.47 -1.98
CA GLN A 418 23.79 12.10 -2.42
C GLN A 418 24.84 13.10 -1.91
N LYS A 419 24.59 14.40 -2.12
CA LYS A 419 25.51 15.45 -1.67
C LYS A 419 25.69 15.48 -0.15
N ALA A 420 24.62 15.21 0.61
CA ALA A 420 24.71 15.12 2.07
C ALA A 420 25.51 13.89 2.53
N MET A 421 25.32 12.75 1.85
CA MET A 421 26.04 11.51 2.12
C MET A 421 27.54 11.61 1.75
N ASP A 422 27.89 12.32 0.67
CA ASP A 422 29.28 12.53 0.25
C ASP A 422 30.11 13.24 1.32
N GLY A 423 29.47 13.98 2.24
CA GLY A 423 30.09 14.62 3.39
C GLY A 423 30.34 13.71 4.60
N GLU A 424 29.86 12.46 4.57
CA GLU A 424 29.94 11.52 5.70
C GLU A 424 30.76 10.28 5.32
N PRO A 425 32.07 10.26 5.64
CA PRO A 425 32.97 9.19 5.19
C PRO A 425 32.69 7.81 5.83
N LEU A 426 31.93 7.76 6.92
CA LEU A 426 31.54 6.50 7.58
C LEU A 426 30.39 5.78 6.88
N LEU A 427 29.72 6.44 5.94
CA LEU A 427 28.60 5.88 5.20
C LEU A 427 28.95 5.74 3.73
N SER A 428 28.70 4.57 3.18
CA SER A 428 28.79 4.32 1.75
C SER A 428 27.44 3.77 1.25
N GLN A 429 27.16 3.98 -0.04
CA GLN A 429 25.94 3.51 -0.66
C GLN A 429 26.25 2.62 -1.84
N THR A 430 25.34 1.71 -2.13
CA THR A 430 25.39 0.93 -3.36
C THR A 430 25.10 1.86 -4.57
N ALA A 431 25.95 1.81 -5.58
CA ALA A 431 25.74 2.56 -6.82
C ALA A 431 24.47 2.06 -7.52
N SER A 432 23.60 2.99 -7.94
CA SER A 432 22.39 2.69 -8.68
C SER A 432 22.36 3.48 -9.97
N HIS A 433 22.11 2.81 -11.08
CA HIS A 433 21.90 3.40 -12.41
C HIS A 433 20.42 3.67 -12.71
N PHE A 434 19.53 3.12 -11.89
CA PHE A 434 18.09 3.18 -12.10
C PHE A 434 17.46 4.47 -11.54
N GLY A 435 17.83 4.89 -10.35
CA GLY A 435 17.19 5.96 -9.58
C GLY A 435 16.48 5.40 -8.37
N GLY A 436 15.20 5.03 -8.51
CA GLY A 436 14.39 4.46 -7.44
C GLY A 436 13.96 5.50 -6.39
N THR A 437 13.63 5.03 -5.19
CA THR A 437 13.11 5.87 -4.10
C THR A 437 13.95 5.80 -2.83
N SER A 438 15.04 5.03 -2.82
CA SER A 438 15.88 4.84 -1.64
C SER A 438 17.35 4.59 -2.00
N PHE A 439 18.22 4.77 -1.00
CA PHE A 439 19.59 4.30 -0.98
C PHE A 439 19.69 3.07 -0.08
N TRP A 440 20.51 2.11 -0.49
CA TRP A 440 20.99 1.04 0.36
C TRP A 440 22.37 1.45 0.88
N VAL A 441 22.46 1.63 2.19
CA VAL A 441 23.62 2.23 2.85
C VAL A 441 24.35 1.17 3.64
N HIS A 442 25.66 1.22 3.57
CA HIS A 442 26.60 0.39 4.31
C HIS A 442 27.41 1.26 5.26
N GLY A 443 27.37 0.95 6.54
CA GLY A 443 28.18 1.58 7.59
C GLY A 443 29.40 0.74 7.96
N PRO A 444 30.24 1.21 8.90
CA PRO A 444 31.38 0.47 9.41
C PRO A 444 31.01 -0.89 10.02
N GLU A 445 31.92 -1.84 10.06
CA GLU A 445 31.69 -3.20 10.60
C GLU A 445 31.18 -3.23 12.04
N TRP A 446 31.59 -2.25 12.87
CA TRP A 446 31.14 -2.13 14.25
C TRP A 446 29.70 -1.63 14.41
N LEU A 447 29.06 -1.10 13.34
CA LEU A 447 27.75 -0.49 13.42
C LEU A 447 26.65 -1.55 13.54
N ASP A 448 25.80 -1.40 14.56
CA ASP A 448 24.46 -2.02 14.58
C ASP A 448 23.43 -1.00 14.12
N SER A 449 22.88 -1.19 12.93
CA SER A 449 21.88 -0.30 12.33
C SER A 449 20.56 -0.24 13.10
N ARG A 450 20.24 -1.24 13.91
CA ARG A 450 19.05 -1.26 14.78
C ARG A 450 19.25 -0.28 15.93
N LEU A 451 20.44 -0.29 16.55
CA LEU A 451 20.81 0.67 17.58
C LEU A 451 20.89 2.09 17.01
N LEU A 452 21.44 2.24 15.77
CA LEU A 452 21.45 3.52 15.08
C LEU A 452 20.01 4.02 14.86
N ALA A 453 19.10 3.18 14.39
CA ALA A 453 17.70 3.55 14.16
C ALA A 453 16.98 3.96 15.45
N GLU A 454 17.19 3.23 16.54
CA GLU A 454 16.65 3.54 17.87
C GLU A 454 17.12 4.91 18.36
N ARG A 455 18.43 5.20 18.29
CA ARG A 455 18.99 6.46 18.73
C ARG A 455 18.61 7.62 17.82
N ALA A 456 18.66 7.42 16.50
CA ALA A 456 18.26 8.43 15.51
C ALA A 456 16.79 8.82 15.64
N MET A 457 15.91 7.88 16.01
CA MET A 457 14.49 8.14 16.25
C MET A 457 14.28 9.15 17.38
N ALA A 458 15.10 9.11 18.44
CA ALA A 458 15.05 10.11 19.53
C ALA A 458 15.40 11.53 19.03
N ASP A 459 16.23 11.65 18.00
CA ASP A 459 16.60 12.91 17.35
C ASP A 459 15.69 13.26 16.17
N GLY A 460 14.57 12.56 16.03
CA GLY A 460 13.55 12.83 15.00
C GLY A 460 13.87 12.25 13.62
N VAL A 461 14.88 11.38 13.49
CA VAL A 461 15.28 10.74 12.23
C VAL A 461 14.80 9.29 12.20
N LEU A 462 14.02 8.93 11.18
CA LEU A 462 13.62 7.55 10.95
C LEU A 462 14.43 6.94 9.81
N ILE A 463 15.03 5.78 10.08
CA ILE A 463 15.72 4.93 9.08
C ILE A 463 15.18 3.50 9.17
N GLU A 464 15.47 2.67 8.19
CA GLU A 464 15.05 1.27 8.19
C GLU A 464 16.27 0.34 8.28
N PRO A 465 16.49 -0.35 9.43
CA PRO A 465 17.55 -1.34 9.59
C PRO A 465 17.51 -2.42 8.52
N GLY A 466 18.66 -2.88 8.09
CA GLY A 466 18.81 -3.75 6.93
C GLY A 466 18.85 -5.25 7.24
N ASP A 467 18.98 -5.63 8.49
CA ASP A 467 19.13 -7.05 8.90
C ASP A 467 17.96 -7.93 8.45
N VAL A 468 16.73 -7.38 8.38
CA VAL A 468 15.52 -8.11 7.96
C VAL A 468 15.57 -8.60 6.52
N PHE A 469 16.37 -7.95 5.65
CA PHE A 469 16.49 -8.30 4.23
C PHE A 469 17.44 -9.50 4.00
N PHE A 470 18.32 -9.77 4.95
CA PHE A 470 19.27 -10.88 4.88
C PHE A 470 18.69 -12.17 5.45
N ARG A 471 19.32 -13.27 5.10
CA ARG A 471 19.09 -14.55 5.75
C ARG A 471 19.33 -14.43 7.26
N SER A 472 18.41 -14.96 8.08
CA SER A 472 18.36 -14.69 9.53
C SER A 472 19.57 -15.17 10.34
N ASP A 473 20.26 -16.20 9.85
CA ASP A 473 21.39 -16.85 10.53
C ASP A 473 22.75 -16.18 10.29
N ALA A 474 22.83 -15.23 9.34
CA ALA A 474 24.07 -14.56 8.98
C ALA A 474 23.86 -13.09 8.57
N ALA A 475 22.85 -12.43 9.12
CA ALA A 475 22.51 -11.05 8.74
C ALA A 475 23.61 -10.07 9.21
N PRO A 476 24.27 -9.33 8.30
CA PRO A 476 25.13 -8.23 8.70
C PRO A 476 24.28 -7.09 9.29
N LEU A 477 24.78 -6.48 10.37
CA LEU A 477 24.02 -5.46 11.12
C LEU A 477 24.31 -4.04 10.67
N ASN A 478 25.31 -3.82 9.83
CA ASN A 478 25.81 -2.51 9.44
C ASN A 478 25.19 -1.98 8.12
N TYR A 479 24.08 -2.58 7.68
CA TYR A 479 23.30 -2.11 6.53
C TYR A 479 21.99 -1.48 6.96
N PHE A 480 21.54 -0.48 6.22
CA PHE A 480 20.22 0.14 6.42
C PHE A 480 19.75 0.83 5.14
N ARG A 481 18.45 1.09 5.06
CA ARG A 481 17.84 1.78 3.92
C ARG A 481 17.48 3.21 4.29
N LEU A 482 17.83 4.17 3.42
CA LEU A 482 17.42 5.56 3.48
C LEU A 482 16.50 5.85 2.28
N SER A 483 15.20 6.00 2.53
CA SER A 483 14.27 6.41 1.48
C SER A 483 14.10 7.93 1.45
N TYR A 484 14.00 8.47 0.24
CA TYR A 484 13.75 9.89 0.00
C TYR A 484 12.37 10.15 -0.63
N SER A 485 11.47 9.16 -0.60
CA SER A 485 10.14 9.27 -1.21
C SER A 485 9.18 10.18 -0.43
N ALA A 486 9.29 10.18 0.91
CA ALA A 486 8.35 10.86 1.79
C ALA A 486 8.91 12.12 2.48
N ILE A 487 10.20 12.40 2.33
CA ILE A 487 10.88 13.57 2.93
C ILE A 487 11.07 14.66 1.90
N SER A 488 10.82 15.93 2.26
CA SER A 488 11.06 17.07 1.36
C SER A 488 12.56 17.33 1.15
N ALA A 489 12.93 17.86 -0.02
CA ALA A 489 14.33 18.14 -0.35
C ALA A 489 15.01 19.07 0.67
N GLY A 490 14.25 20.02 1.25
CA GLY A 490 14.77 20.98 2.24
C GLY A 490 15.18 20.35 3.58
N HIS A 491 14.59 19.23 3.95
CA HIS A 491 14.88 18.57 5.22
C HIS A 491 15.96 17.47 5.12
N ILE A 492 16.32 17.02 3.91
CA ILE A 492 17.24 15.89 3.73
C ILE A 492 18.62 16.18 4.32
N ALA A 493 19.20 17.35 4.04
CA ALA A 493 20.56 17.67 4.47
C ALA A 493 20.67 17.73 6.00
N GLU A 494 19.70 18.36 6.68
CA GLU A 494 19.65 18.41 8.14
C GLU A 494 19.43 17.01 8.73
N GLY A 495 18.51 16.21 8.15
CA GLY A 495 18.27 14.85 8.61
C GLY A 495 19.53 13.97 8.55
N ILE A 496 20.32 14.07 7.48
CA ILE A 496 21.60 13.35 7.35
C ILE A 496 22.64 13.88 8.33
N ALA A 497 22.71 15.19 8.57
CA ALA A 497 23.64 15.75 9.57
C ALA A 497 23.31 15.24 10.99
N ARG A 498 22.03 15.13 11.35
CA ARG A 498 21.61 14.54 12.64
C ARG A 498 21.94 13.05 12.71
N LEU A 499 21.65 12.29 11.65
CA LEU A 499 22.00 10.87 11.58
C LEU A 499 23.50 10.65 11.75
N ALA A 500 24.33 11.49 11.09
CA ALA A 500 25.79 11.47 11.23
C ALA A 500 26.22 11.77 12.67
N GLY A 501 25.60 12.77 13.32
CA GLY A 501 25.87 13.06 14.73
C GLY A 501 25.64 11.87 15.65
N VAL A 502 24.52 11.15 15.47
CA VAL A 502 24.22 9.91 16.22
C VAL A 502 25.24 8.81 15.89
N LEU A 503 25.58 8.63 14.61
CA LEU A 503 26.57 7.64 14.17
C LEU A 503 27.93 7.86 14.84
N HIS A 504 28.39 9.10 14.89
CA HIS A 504 29.68 9.45 15.54
C HIS A 504 29.65 9.22 17.07
N GLN A 505 28.51 9.39 17.73
CA GLN A 505 28.34 9.07 19.16
C GLN A 505 28.39 7.56 19.45
N LEU A 506 28.02 6.73 18.46
CA LEU A 506 28.06 5.26 18.57
C LEU A 506 29.44 4.68 18.28
N ARG A 507 30.38 5.50 17.83
CA ARG A 507 31.76 5.05 17.54
C ARG A 507 32.44 4.54 18.81
N PRO A 508 33.02 3.31 18.76
CA PRO A 508 33.71 2.71 19.88
C PRO A 508 34.90 3.55 20.39
#